data_f1ba00a3feb73192ea1bfeb3e7c6265b
#
_entry.id   f1ba00a3feb73192ea1bfeb3e7c6265b
#
_cell.length_a   1.000
_cell.length_b   1.000
_cell.length_c   1.000
_cell.angle_alpha   90.00
_cell.angle_beta   90.00
_cell.angle_gamma   90.00
#
_symmetry.space_group_name_H-M   'P 1'
#
loop_
_entity.id
_entity.type
_entity.pdbx_description
1 polymer ?
#
loop_
_entity_poly.entity_id
_entity_poly.type
_entity_poly.pdbx_seq_one_letter_code
_entity_poly.pdbx_strand_id
1 'polypeptide(L)'
;MKTPENLKAKAIGLKNFIEYSKSSVVSKTLVDKTVGTLTLFAFAKGQGLSEHTAPYDAVVQVLDGEAELVIAGKAVHAQAGELVIMPAGIPHAVRAVKKFKMLL
;
A
#
# COMPACT_ATOMS: atom_id res chain seq x y z
N MET A 1 -9.18 -12.74 7.91
CA MET A 1 -7.76 -13.16 7.98
C MET A 1 -7.15 -12.66 9.27
N LYS A 2 -6.32 -13.45 9.91
CA LYS A 2 -5.69 -13.10 11.18
C LYS A 2 -4.25 -12.68 10.98
N THR A 3 -3.72 -11.86 11.93
CA THR A 3 -2.30 -11.56 11.95
C THR A 3 -1.51 -12.85 12.15
N PRO A 4 -0.56 -13.17 11.26
CA PRO A 4 0.24 -14.38 11.40
C PRO A 4 1.08 -14.33 12.70
N GLU A 5 1.00 -15.38 13.50
CA GLU A 5 1.73 -15.45 14.78
C GLU A 5 3.25 -15.38 14.61
N ASN A 6 3.76 -15.96 13.52
CA ASN A 6 5.20 -15.96 13.27
C ASN A 6 5.80 -14.60 12.93
N LEU A 7 4.96 -13.58 12.72
CA LEU A 7 5.40 -12.21 12.47
C LEU A 7 5.49 -11.36 13.74
N LYS A 8 4.90 -11.84 14.83
CA LYS A 8 4.85 -11.07 16.07
C LYS A 8 6.19 -11.08 16.79
N ALA A 9 6.49 -9.99 17.48
CA ALA A 9 7.69 -9.82 18.31
C ALA A 9 9.00 -9.93 17.52
N LYS A 10 8.96 -9.53 16.26
CA LYS A 10 10.13 -9.56 15.37
C LYS A 10 10.25 -8.25 14.61
N ALA A 11 11.48 -7.87 14.29
CA ALA A 11 11.73 -6.79 13.35
C ALA A 11 11.59 -7.35 11.93
N ILE A 12 10.83 -6.66 11.10
CA ILE A 12 10.55 -7.07 9.72
C ILE A 12 11.08 -6.01 8.76
N GLY A 13 11.97 -6.42 7.87
CA GLY A 13 12.43 -5.55 6.77
C GLY A 13 11.38 -5.52 5.68
N LEU A 14 10.49 -4.54 5.71
CA LEU A 14 9.30 -4.52 4.87
C LEU A 14 9.60 -4.51 3.38
N LYS A 15 10.60 -3.75 2.95
CA LYS A 15 10.95 -3.63 1.53
C LYS A 15 11.26 -4.99 0.91
N ASN A 16 11.95 -5.86 1.63
CA ASN A 16 12.38 -7.16 1.13
C ASN A 16 11.43 -8.30 1.55
N PHE A 17 10.38 -7.98 2.30
CA PHE A 17 9.42 -8.98 2.76
C PHE A 17 8.36 -9.32 1.73
N ILE A 18 8.28 -8.54 0.67
CA ILE A 18 7.36 -8.77 -0.44
C ILE A 18 8.12 -8.58 -1.75
N GLU A 19 7.81 -9.40 -2.75
CA GLU A 19 8.47 -9.35 -4.05
C GLU A 19 7.48 -8.98 -5.14
N TYR A 20 8.01 -8.31 -6.19
CA TYR A 20 7.22 -8.05 -7.39
C TYR A 20 6.93 -9.34 -8.12
N SER A 21 5.77 -9.40 -8.74
CA SER A 21 5.41 -10.48 -9.65
C SER A 21 4.99 -9.87 -10.98
N LYS A 22 5.44 -10.48 -12.07
CA LYS A 22 5.21 -9.96 -13.42
C LYS A 22 3.72 -9.71 -13.69
N SER A 23 3.40 -8.50 -14.14
CA SER A 23 2.05 -8.09 -14.53
C SER A 23 1.00 -8.30 -13.43
N SER A 24 1.40 -8.18 -12.18
CA SER A 24 0.54 -8.52 -11.04
C SER A 24 0.63 -7.50 -9.93
N VAL A 25 -0.39 -7.55 -9.06
CA VAL A 25 -0.36 -6.93 -7.74
C VAL A 25 -0.19 -8.06 -6.74
N VAL A 26 0.85 -7.96 -5.91
CA VAL A 26 1.07 -8.93 -4.82
C VAL A 26 0.71 -8.23 -3.52
N SER A 27 -0.04 -8.88 -2.67
CA SER A 27 -0.39 -8.35 -1.35
C SER A 27 -0.07 -9.36 -0.25
N LYS A 28 0.30 -8.83 0.90
CA LYS A 28 0.64 -9.65 2.07
C LYS A 28 0.12 -8.94 3.31
N THR A 29 -0.86 -9.54 3.97
CA THR A 29 -1.45 -8.96 5.18
C THR A 29 -0.56 -9.23 6.38
N LEU A 30 -0.19 -8.17 7.08
CA LEU A 30 0.64 -8.26 8.28
C LEU A 30 -0.21 -8.23 9.55
N VAL A 31 -1.20 -7.34 9.60
CA VAL A 31 -2.11 -7.20 10.72
C VAL A 31 -3.52 -7.08 10.16
N ASP A 32 -4.45 -7.88 10.70
CA ASP A 32 -5.85 -7.82 10.30
C ASP A 32 -6.71 -7.93 11.55
N LYS A 33 -7.19 -6.79 12.01
CA LYS A 33 -8.04 -6.68 13.20
C LYS A 33 -9.20 -5.76 12.93
N THR A 34 -10.24 -5.84 13.76
CA THR A 34 -11.41 -4.98 13.63
C THR A 34 -11.07 -3.49 13.75
N VAL A 35 -10.02 -3.15 14.49
CA VAL A 35 -9.58 -1.76 14.68
C VAL A 35 -8.65 -1.27 13.59
N GLY A 36 -8.15 -2.13 12.73
CA GLY A 36 -7.29 -1.73 11.62
C GLY A 36 -6.52 -2.87 10.99
N THR A 37 -5.98 -2.61 9.82
CA THR A 37 -5.19 -3.57 9.05
C THR A 37 -3.88 -2.94 8.60
N LEU A 38 -2.86 -3.77 8.41
CA LEU A 38 -1.61 -3.39 7.75
C LEU A 38 -1.33 -4.41 6.66
N THR A 39 -1.22 -3.94 5.42
CA THR A 39 -1.01 -4.80 4.26
C THR A 39 0.15 -4.27 3.42
N LEU A 40 1.07 -5.16 3.07
CA LEU A 40 2.11 -4.87 2.10
C LEU A 40 1.58 -5.10 0.69
N PHE A 41 1.96 -4.22 -0.23
CA PHE A 41 1.66 -4.37 -1.66
C PHE A 41 2.93 -4.21 -2.47
N ALA A 42 3.03 -5.01 -3.51
CA ALA A 42 4.03 -4.83 -4.57
C ALA A 42 3.29 -4.78 -5.90
N PHE A 43 3.42 -3.66 -6.61
CA PHE A 43 2.74 -3.42 -7.88
C PHE A 43 3.73 -3.52 -9.03
N ALA A 44 3.45 -4.39 -10.00
CA ALA A 44 4.15 -4.35 -11.27
C ALA A 44 3.74 -3.09 -12.04
N LYS A 45 4.59 -2.63 -12.94
CA LYS A 45 4.28 -1.50 -13.81
C LYS A 45 2.91 -1.68 -14.49
N GLY A 46 2.09 -0.65 -14.48
CA GLY A 46 0.77 -0.64 -15.09
C GLY A 46 -0.35 -1.17 -14.20
N GLN A 47 -0.03 -1.72 -13.06
CA GLN A 47 -1.03 -2.23 -12.11
C GLN A 47 -1.47 -1.12 -11.14
N GLY A 48 -2.53 -1.36 -10.38
CA GLY A 48 -3.02 -0.39 -9.42
C GLY A 48 -4.24 -0.89 -8.65
N LEU A 49 -4.83 0.03 -7.91
CA LEU A 49 -6.10 -0.19 -7.22
C LEU A 49 -7.08 0.85 -7.74
N SER A 50 -8.29 0.39 -8.10
CA SER A 50 -9.32 1.27 -8.65
C SER A 50 -9.82 2.27 -7.61
N GLU A 51 -10.42 3.36 -8.12
CA GLU A 51 -10.95 4.41 -7.25
C GLU A 51 -12.03 3.88 -6.31
N HIS A 52 -11.88 4.23 -5.04
CA HIS A 52 -12.83 3.87 -3.99
C HIS A 52 -12.71 4.86 -2.83
N THR A 53 -13.62 4.76 -1.87
CA THR A 53 -13.58 5.53 -0.63
C THR A 53 -13.48 4.59 0.55
N ALA A 54 -12.99 5.10 1.66
CA ALA A 54 -12.99 4.39 2.94
C ALA A 54 -13.54 5.32 4.02
N PRO A 55 -14.22 4.79 5.05
CA PRO A 55 -14.80 5.61 6.12
C PRO A 55 -13.77 6.07 7.16
N TYR A 56 -12.50 5.83 6.92
CA TYR A 56 -11.39 6.20 7.81
C TYR A 56 -10.21 6.69 6.99
N ASP A 57 -9.27 7.37 7.62
CA ASP A 57 -8.03 7.77 6.98
C ASP A 57 -7.21 6.53 6.65
N ALA A 58 -6.65 6.49 5.45
CA ALA A 58 -5.77 5.42 5.02
C ALA A 58 -4.35 5.96 4.88
N VAL A 59 -3.40 5.31 5.55
CA VAL A 59 -2.00 5.72 5.54
C VAL A 59 -1.22 4.85 4.58
N VAL A 60 -0.56 5.47 3.61
CA VAL A 60 0.33 4.79 2.66
C VAL A 60 1.76 5.21 2.94
N GLN A 61 2.63 4.23 3.16
CA GLN A 61 4.08 4.47 3.21
C GLN A 61 4.73 3.77 2.03
N VAL A 62 5.44 4.52 1.19
CA VAL A 62 6.14 3.96 0.04
C VAL A 62 7.46 3.37 0.50
N LEU A 63 7.74 2.13 0.12
CA LEU A 63 8.91 1.37 0.55
C LEU A 63 9.96 1.24 -0.55
N ASP A 64 9.54 1.22 -1.80
CA ASP A 64 10.42 1.05 -2.97
C ASP A 64 9.73 1.69 -4.17
N GLY A 65 10.50 2.37 -5.01
CA GLY A 65 9.98 3.03 -6.21
C GLY A 65 9.21 4.30 -5.92
N GLU A 66 8.29 4.63 -6.81
CA GLU A 66 7.46 5.83 -6.71
C GLU A 66 6.00 5.47 -6.97
N ALA A 67 5.13 5.87 -6.06
CA ALA A 67 3.70 5.67 -6.17
C ALA A 67 3.02 6.89 -6.78
N GLU A 68 2.00 6.68 -7.61
CA GLU A 68 1.07 7.73 -7.99
C GLU A 68 -0.27 7.43 -7.30
N LEU A 69 -0.66 8.33 -6.39
CA LEU A 69 -1.91 8.23 -5.67
C LEU A 69 -2.84 9.32 -6.21
N VAL A 70 -4.03 8.93 -6.66
CA VAL A 70 -5.02 9.91 -7.15
C VAL A 70 -6.00 10.14 -6.02
N ILE A 71 -5.98 11.34 -5.45
CA ILE A 71 -6.79 11.71 -4.28
C ILE A 71 -7.67 12.90 -4.67
N ALA A 72 -8.98 12.73 -4.58
CA ALA A 72 -9.96 13.74 -5.02
C ALA A 72 -9.70 14.19 -6.47
N GLY A 73 -9.32 13.25 -7.34
CA GLY A 73 -9.03 13.51 -8.75
C GLY A 73 -7.67 14.13 -9.03
N LYS A 74 -6.84 14.34 -8.00
CA LYS A 74 -5.50 14.96 -8.18
C LYS A 74 -4.41 13.93 -7.92
N ALA A 75 -3.40 13.90 -8.79
CA ALA A 75 -2.26 13.01 -8.63
C ALA A 75 -1.31 13.54 -7.55
N VAL A 76 -0.96 12.64 -6.62
CA VAL A 76 0.05 12.89 -5.59
C VAL A 76 1.14 11.84 -5.78
N HIS A 77 2.37 12.27 -5.95
CA HIS A 77 3.50 11.36 -6.13
C HIS A 77 4.27 11.24 -4.83
N ALA A 78 4.59 10.02 -4.44
CA ALA A 78 5.36 9.72 -3.24
C ALA A 78 6.45 8.72 -3.56
N GLN A 79 7.65 9.00 -3.08
CA GLN A 79 8.83 8.17 -3.28
C GLN A 79 9.12 7.32 -2.04
N ALA A 80 9.99 6.33 -2.21
CA ALA A 80 10.44 5.48 -1.11
C ALA A 80 10.84 6.32 0.11
N GLY A 81 10.31 5.97 1.26
CA GLY A 81 10.52 6.69 2.52
C GLY A 81 9.47 7.75 2.81
N GLU A 82 8.62 8.10 1.86
CA GLU A 82 7.57 9.09 2.06
C GLU A 82 6.24 8.43 2.44
N LEU A 83 5.41 9.18 3.14
CA LEU A 83 4.12 8.73 3.64
C LEU A 83 3.03 9.69 3.17
N VAL A 84 1.88 9.14 2.77
CA VAL A 84 0.70 9.94 2.39
C VAL A 84 -0.48 9.47 3.22
N ILE A 85 -1.24 10.42 3.77
CA ILE A 85 -2.49 10.11 4.46
C ILE A 85 -3.63 10.44 3.50
N MET A 86 -4.38 9.42 3.11
CA MET A 86 -5.56 9.56 2.25
C MET A 86 -6.78 9.79 3.13
N PRO A 87 -7.44 10.96 3.02
CA PRO A 87 -8.51 11.31 3.97
C PRO A 87 -9.74 10.41 3.87
N ALA A 88 -10.39 10.20 5.01
CA ALA A 88 -11.65 9.48 5.09
C ALA A 88 -12.71 10.10 4.18
N GLY A 89 -13.48 9.25 3.49
CA GLY A 89 -14.59 9.70 2.66
C GLY A 89 -14.21 10.36 1.35
N ILE A 90 -12.93 10.52 1.06
CA ILE A 90 -12.45 11.15 -0.18
C ILE A 90 -12.04 10.06 -1.17
N PRO A 91 -12.52 10.10 -2.43
CA PRO A 91 -12.14 9.10 -3.42
C PRO A 91 -10.65 9.06 -3.67
N HIS A 92 -10.09 7.85 -3.71
CA HIS A 92 -8.67 7.66 -3.99
C HIS A 92 -8.43 6.41 -4.83
N ALA A 93 -7.35 6.44 -5.58
CA ALA A 93 -6.90 5.32 -6.42
C ALA A 93 -5.37 5.25 -6.36
N VAL A 94 -4.84 4.09 -6.70
CA VAL A 94 -3.39 3.84 -6.74
C VAL A 94 -3.02 3.44 -8.15
N ARG A 95 -1.95 4.03 -8.70
CA ARG A 95 -1.46 3.72 -10.03
C ARG A 95 0.04 3.51 -10.01
N ALA A 96 0.48 2.41 -10.62
CA ALA A 96 1.90 2.09 -10.77
C ALA A 96 2.38 2.49 -12.16
N VAL A 97 2.80 3.75 -12.32
CA VAL A 97 3.45 4.20 -13.56
C VAL A 97 4.75 3.41 -13.74
N LYS A 98 5.46 3.15 -12.66
CA LYS A 98 6.56 2.21 -12.56
C LYS A 98 6.29 1.28 -11.38
N LYS A 99 6.98 0.14 -11.31
CA LYS A 99 6.80 -0.77 -10.18
C LYS A 99 7.12 -0.07 -8.86
N PHE A 100 6.37 -0.38 -7.82
CA PHE A 100 6.62 0.16 -6.48
C PHE A 100 6.04 -0.74 -5.40
N LYS A 101 6.53 -0.57 -4.17
CA LYS A 101 6.04 -1.26 -2.99
C LYS A 101 5.52 -0.25 -1.99
N MET A 102 4.47 -0.61 -1.26
CA MET A 102 3.91 0.24 -0.21
C MET A 102 3.36 -0.59 0.94
N LEU A 103 3.26 0.07 2.10
CA LEU A 103 2.52 -0.41 3.25
C LEU A 103 1.24 0.42 3.36
N LEU A 104 0.13 -0.27 3.50
CA LEU A 104 -1.18 0.35 3.63
C LEU A 104 -1.83 -0.05 4.94
#